data_f179ead5ec8b993a6e876a85401cc2a8
#
_entry.id   f179ead5ec8b993a6e876a85401cc2a8
#
_cell.length_a   1.000
_cell.length_b   1.000
_cell.length_c   1.000
_cell.angle_alpha   90.00
_cell.angle_beta   90.00
_cell.angle_gamma   90.00
#
_symmetry.space_group_name_H-M   'P 1'
#
loop_
_entity.id
_entity.type
_entity.pdbx_description
1 polymer ?
#
loop_
_entity_poly.entity_id
_entity_poly.type
_entity_poly.pdbx_seq_one_letter_code
_entity_poly.pdbx_strand_id
1 'polypeptide(L)'
;MIHKFMMDFYIFLSKRKTLKLNISMEVLVMFKHEKQFLHPVRVERPNPQYAILMQEQLGGENGELKAALQYMSQSFRIKDPEIKDLFLDIAAEELSHMEMVAQTINLLNGHDLNYEAAVAGEVEAHVVHGLNPELVNSSGFPWTATYVNVTGDLVADLLSNIASEQRAKVVYEYLYRQIDDKYVRETIDFLLNREEAHNALFREALNKVKETGSNRDFGVTEDSKLYFDLSSPGPKHEAPNPTAPSFDNPNK
;
A
#
# COMPACT_ATOMS: atom_id res chain seq x y z
N MET A 1 -29.84 25.12 -28.87
CA MET A 1 -29.71 23.83 -29.55
C MET A 1 -29.83 22.65 -28.59
N ILE A 2 -29.24 22.70 -27.41
CA ILE A 2 -29.29 21.63 -26.39
C ILE A 2 -30.69 21.41 -25.79
N HIS A 3 -31.48 22.46 -25.62
CA HIS A 3 -32.84 22.36 -25.04
C HIS A 3 -33.83 21.63 -25.94
N LYS A 4 -33.66 21.69 -27.27
CA LYS A 4 -34.53 20.99 -28.22
C LYS A 4 -34.19 19.49 -28.29
N PHE A 5 -32.93 19.13 -28.11
CA PHE A 5 -32.47 17.74 -28.09
C PHE A 5 -33.03 16.97 -26.85
N MET A 6 -33.07 17.64 -25.71
CA MET A 6 -33.65 17.07 -24.48
C MET A 6 -35.16 16.85 -24.56
N MET A 7 -35.90 17.76 -25.21
CA MET A 7 -37.34 17.62 -25.38
C MET A 7 -37.70 16.48 -26.34
N ASP A 8 -36.95 16.31 -27.42
CA ASP A 8 -37.19 15.24 -28.40
C ASP A 8 -36.87 13.86 -27.81
N PHE A 9 -35.90 13.77 -26.94
CA PHE A 9 -35.58 12.54 -26.19
C PHE A 9 -36.67 12.15 -25.19
N TYR A 10 -37.28 13.15 -24.52
CA TYR A 10 -38.38 12.93 -23.59
C TYR A 10 -39.68 12.47 -24.30
N ILE A 11 -39.95 13.00 -25.49
CA ILE A 11 -41.13 12.62 -26.31
C ILE A 11 -40.95 11.22 -26.92
N PHE A 12 -39.74 10.79 -27.21
CA PHE A 12 -39.42 9.44 -27.71
C PHE A 12 -39.65 8.37 -26.63
N LEU A 13 -39.39 8.67 -25.36
CA LEU A 13 -39.61 7.76 -24.25
C LEU A 13 -41.12 7.62 -23.86
N SER A 14 -41.92 8.62 -24.17
CA SER A 14 -43.38 8.64 -23.82
C SER A 14 -44.25 7.77 -24.71
N LYS A 15 -43.78 7.30 -25.88
CA LYS A 15 -44.61 6.56 -26.87
C LYS A 15 -44.40 5.05 -26.90
N ARG A 16 -43.60 4.47 -26.01
CA ARG A 16 -43.51 3.00 -25.90
C ARG A 16 -44.36 2.49 -24.73
N LYS A 17 -45.37 1.69 -25.06
CA LYS A 17 -46.22 0.91 -24.15
C LYS A 17 -45.37 0.27 -23.05
N THR A 18 -45.82 0.50 -21.84
CA THR A 18 -45.53 -0.24 -20.60
C THR A 18 -44.83 -1.59 -20.78
N LEU A 19 -43.55 -1.58 -20.98
CA LEU A 19 -42.67 -2.57 -20.47
C LEU A 19 -42.25 -2.03 -19.09
N LYS A 20 -42.76 -2.64 -18.01
CA LYS A 20 -42.17 -2.44 -16.69
C LYS A 20 -40.77 -3.06 -16.76
N LEU A 21 -39.79 -2.33 -17.31
CA LEU A 21 -38.41 -2.54 -16.94
C LEU A 21 -38.34 -2.10 -15.47
N ASN A 22 -38.28 -3.06 -14.58
CA ASN A 22 -37.60 -2.88 -13.31
C ASN A 22 -36.10 -2.68 -13.67
N ILE A 23 -35.78 -1.51 -14.17
CA ILE A 23 -34.43 -1.01 -14.05
C ILE A 23 -34.35 -0.66 -12.57
N SER A 24 -33.84 -1.60 -11.76
CA SER A 24 -33.15 -1.18 -10.57
C SER A 24 -32.16 -0.14 -11.07
N MET A 25 -32.33 1.10 -10.67
CA MET A 25 -31.32 2.12 -10.84
C MET A 25 -30.13 1.57 -10.04
N GLU A 26 -29.29 0.75 -10.70
CA GLU A 26 -27.96 0.50 -10.19
C GLU A 26 -27.37 1.88 -10.04
N VAL A 27 -27.27 2.31 -8.80
CA VAL A 27 -26.58 3.56 -8.46
C VAL A 27 -25.20 3.37 -9.04
N LEU A 28 -24.86 4.14 -10.06
CA LEU A 28 -23.52 4.16 -10.62
C LEU A 28 -22.62 4.66 -9.48
N VAL A 29 -21.99 3.72 -8.78
CA VAL A 29 -21.11 4.07 -7.67
C VAL A 29 -19.83 4.61 -8.28
N MET A 30 -19.65 5.91 -8.18
CA MET A 30 -18.39 6.58 -8.49
C MET A 30 -17.43 6.38 -7.32
N PHE A 31 -16.13 6.45 -7.60
CA PHE A 31 -15.11 6.55 -6.55
C PHE A 31 -15.46 7.74 -5.65
N LYS A 32 -15.66 7.49 -4.37
CA LYS A 32 -16.24 8.47 -3.46
C LYS A 32 -15.28 8.73 -2.30
N HIS A 33 -14.93 10.00 -2.11
CA HIS A 33 -14.21 10.46 -0.93
C HIS A 33 -15.20 10.65 0.23
N GLU A 34 -14.92 10.02 1.37
CA GLU A 34 -15.64 10.24 2.62
C GLU A 34 -14.92 11.32 3.44
N LYS A 35 -15.71 12.22 4.03
CA LYS A 35 -15.14 13.36 4.79
C LYS A 35 -14.61 12.98 6.16
N GLN A 36 -14.90 11.79 6.63
CA GLN A 36 -14.48 11.30 7.94
C GLN A 36 -13.36 10.29 7.77
N PHE A 37 -12.27 10.50 8.49
CA PHE A 37 -11.18 9.53 8.55
C PHE A 37 -11.63 8.23 9.23
N LEU A 38 -10.99 7.14 8.88
CA LEU A 38 -11.18 5.83 9.52
C LEU A 38 -10.81 5.86 11.02
N HIS A 39 -9.82 6.69 11.38
CA HIS A 39 -9.41 6.96 12.75
C HIS A 39 -9.16 8.47 12.92
N PRO A 40 -9.51 9.09 14.07
CA PRO A 40 -9.28 10.51 14.30
C PRO A 40 -7.79 10.86 14.28
N VAL A 41 -7.37 11.75 13.39
CA VAL A 41 -5.99 12.24 13.28
C VAL A 41 -5.79 13.48 14.15
N ARG A 42 -4.85 13.43 15.07
CA ARG A 42 -4.51 14.49 16.01
C ARG A 42 -3.02 14.48 16.33
N VAL A 43 -2.50 15.61 16.81
CA VAL A 43 -1.16 15.74 17.40
C VAL A 43 -1.26 16.50 18.72
N GLU A 44 -0.32 16.31 19.64
CA GLU A 44 -0.26 17.08 20.88
C GLU A 44 0.20 18.52 20.60
N ARG A 45 1.19 18.67 19.71
CA ARG A 45 1.77 19.95 19.29
C ARG A 45 2.53 19.76 17.97
N PRO A 46 2.75 20.82 17.20
CA PRO A 46 3.61 20.79 16.04
C PRO A 46 5.02 20.27 16.39
N ASN A 47 5.54 19.38 15.55
CA ASN A 47 6.91 18.87 15.61
C ASN A 47 7.38 18.51 14.19
N PRO A 48 8.07 19.42 13.49
CA PRO A 48 8.51 19.19 12.10
C PRO A 48 9.46 18.00 11.93
N GLN A 49 10.21 17.62 12.94
CA GLN A 49 11.06 16.42 12.87
C GLN A 49 10.22 15.14 12.79
N TYR A 50 9.13 15.07 13.53
CA TYR A 50 8.18 13.96 13.41
C TYR A 50 7.44 13.97 12.08
N ALA A 51 7.14 15.16 11.54
CA ALA A 51 6.58 15.28 10.20
C ALA A 51 7.51 14.67 9.14
N ILE A 52 8.81 14.95 9.21
CA ILE A 52 9.82 14.36 8.32
C ILE A 52 9.85 12.83 8.44
N LEU A 53 9.81 12.28 9.65
CA LEU A 53 9.77 10.84 9.85
C LEU A 53 8.51 10.21 9.22
N MET A 54 7.36 10.84 9.39
CA MET A 54 6.09 10.36 8.82
C MET A 54 6.06 10.40 7.29
N GLN A 55 6.90 11.23 6.64
CA GLN A 55 7.04 11.25 5.17
C GLN A 55 7.43 9.88 4.60
N GLU A 56 8.10 9.02 5.37
CA GLU A 56 8.44 7.67 4.92
C GLU A 56 7.20 6.86 4.55
N GLN A 57 6.11 7.01 5.31
CA GLN A 57 4.85 6.33 5.04
C GLN A 57 3.98 7.04 4.00
N LEU A 58 4.29 8.30 3.64
CA LEU A 58 3.60 8.97 2.55
C LEU A 58 4.22 8.65 1.18
N GLY A 59 5.50 8.96 1.01
CA GLY A 59 6.19 8.89 -0.27
C GLY A 59 7.34 7.88 -0.33
N GLY A 60 7.55 7.06 0.70
CA GLY A 60 8.55 6.01 0.73
C GLY A 60 8.18 4.76 -0.09
N GLU A 61 9.15 3.89 -0.31
CA GLU A 61 8.97 2.64 -1.07
C GLU A 61 8.05 1.61 -0.38
N ASN A 62 7.84 1.76 0.93
CA ASN A 62 6.95 0.93 1.73
C ASN A 62 5.76 1.73 2.29
N GLY A 63 5.50 2.93 1.74
CA GLY A 63 4.43 3.80 2.19
C GLY A 63 3.11 3.57 1.45
N GLU A 64 2.06 4.24 1.94
CA GLU A 64 0.67 4.07 1.56
C GLU A 64 0.40 4.34 0.07
N LEU A 65 1.02 5.39 -0.50
CA LEU A 65 0.86 5.70 -1.92
C LEU A 65 1.34 4.56 -2.80
N LYS A 66 2.46 3.94 -2.44
CA LYS A 66 2.99 2.78 -3.18
C LYS A 66 2.07 1.59 -3.06
N ALA A 67 1.58 1.27 -1.87
CA ALA A 67 0.67 0.18 -1.60
C ALA A 67 -0.62 0.33 -2.43
N ALA A 68 -1.29 1.49 -2.34
CA ALA A 68 -2.50 1.79 -3.09
C ALA A 68 -2.33 1.59 -4.60
N LEU A 69 -1.28 2.18 -5.19
CA LEU A 69 -1.06 2.10 -6.64
C LEU A 69 -0.62 0.71 -7.10
N GLN A 70 0.12 -0.03 -6.27
CA GLN A 70 0.51 -1.40 -6.59
C GLN A 70 -0.72 -2.32 -6.66
N TYR A 71 -1.55 -2.34 -5.63
CA TYR A 71 -2.71 -3.25 -5.55
C TYR A 71 -3.75 -2.90 -6.61
N MET A 72 -4.00 -1.60 -6.83
CA MET A 72 -4.86 -1.13 -7.92
C MET A 72 -4.34 -1.59 -9.29
N SER A 73 -3.05 -1.40 -9.57
CA SER A 73 -2.46 -1.77 -10.87
C SER A 73 -2.47 -3.27 -11.12
N GLN A 74 -2.21 -4.08 -10.11
CA GLN A 74 -2.27 -5.53 -10.18
C GLN A 74 -3.70 -6.04 -10.43
N SER A 75 -4.72 -5.36 -9.88
CA SER A 75 -6.13 -5.77 -9.99
C SER A 75 -6.66 -5.83 -11.42
N PHE A 76 -6.11 -5.02 -12.35
CA PHE A 76 -6.67 -4.85 -13.69
C PHE A 76 -6.72 -6.13 -14.52
N ARG A 77 -5.83 -7.10 -14.28
CA ARG A 77 -5.79 -8.37 -14.99
C ARG A 77 -6.32 -9.56 -14.21
N ILE A 78 -6.69 -9.39 -12.96
CA ILE A 78 -7.25 -10.45 -12.13
C ILE A 78 -8.62 -10.84 -12.71
N LYS A 79 -8.79 -12.14 -12.96
CA LYS A 79 -10.02 -12.70 -13.56
C LYS A 79 -11.02 -13.14 -12.51
N ASP A 80 -10.56 -13.62 -11.35
CA ASP A 80 -11.42 -13.97 -10.23
C ASP A 80 -12.00 -12.68 -9.64
N PRO A 81 -13.33 -12.48 -9.67
CA PRO A 81 -13.95 -11.23 -9.25
C PRO A 81 -13.75 -10.96 -7.75
N GLU A 82 -13.77 -11.99 -6.92
CA GLU A 82 -13.61 -11.87 -5.47
C GLU A 82 -12.19 -11.43 -5.10
N ILE A 83 -11.17 -12.01 -5.75
CA ILE A 83 -9.78 -11.59 -5.54
C ILE A 83 -9.55 -10.18 -6.11
N LYS A 84 -10.15 -9.86 -7.26
CA LYS A 84 -10.07 -8.53 -7.84
C LYS A 84 -10.67 -7.47 -6.93
N ASP A 85 -11.84 -7.73 -6.37
CA ASP A 85 -12.53 -6.82 -5.46
C ASP A 85 -11.70 -6.63 -4.19
N LEU A 86 -11.12 -7.70 -3.63
CA LEU A 86 -10.20 -7.61 -2.49
C LEU A 86 -9.02 -6.66 -2.77
N PHE A 87 -8.37 -6.78 -3.93
CA PHE A 87 -7.26 -5.89 -4.29
C PHE A 87 -7.69 -4.43 -4.41
N LEU A 88 -8.88 -4.18 -4.95
CA LEU A 88 -9.43 -2.83 -5.10
C LEU A 88 -9.89 -2.25 -3.76
N ASP A 89 -10.47 -3.06 -2.90
CA ASP A 89 -10.90 -2.64 -1.56
C ASP A 89 -9.70 -2.25 -0.70
N ILE A 90 -8.66 -3.08 -0.67
CA ILE A 90 -7.42 -2.75 0.03
C ILE A 90 -6.76 -1.51 -0.59
N ALA A 91 -6.67 -1.40 -1.93
CA ALA A 91 -6.12 -0.21 -2.58
C ALA A 91 -6.87 1.08 -2.21
N ALA A 92 -8.19 1.01 -2.09
CA ALA A 92 -9.01 2.14 -1.66
C ALA A 92 -8.77 2.50 -0.17
N GLU A 93 -8.57 1.49 0.68
CA GLU A 93 -8.24 1.69 2.08
C GLU A 93 -6.85 2.33 2.23
N GLU A 94 -5.85 1.90 1.43
CA GLU A 94 -4.51 2.51 1.42
C GLU A 94 -4.51 3.99 1.01
N LEU A 95 -5.42 4.40 0.11
CA LEU A 95 -5.61 5.83 -0.18
C LEU A 95 -6.16 6.59 1.03
N SER A 96 -6.98 5.95 1.85
CA SER A 96 -7.48 6.54 3.10
C SER A 96 -6.38 6.62 4.16
N HIS A 97 -5.52 5.62 4.24
CA HIS A 97 -4.33 5.63 5.10
C HIS A 97 -3.36 6.73 4.67
N MET A 98 -3.13 6.87 3.37
CA MET A 98 -2.32 7.96 2.80
C MET A 98 -2.85 9.34 3.23
N GLU A 99 -4.17 9.54 3.20
CA GLU A 99 -4.81 10.79 3.64
C GLU A 99 -4.56 11.02 5.14
N MET A 100 -4.67 9.99 5.99
CA MET A 100 -4.40 10.08 7.42
C MET A 100 -2.93 10.42 7.71
N VAL A 101 -1.99 9.79 7.00
CA VAL A 101 -0.55 10.09 7.10
C VAL A 101 -0.28 11.54 6.68
N ALA A 102 -0.83 11.97 5.54
CA ALA A 102 -0.68 13.34 5.05
C ALA A 102 -1.25 14.37 6.04
N GLN A 103 -2.41 14.10 6.62
CA GLN A 103 -3.00 14.96 7.64
C GLN A 103 -2.16 15.00 8.93
N THR A 104 -1.57 13.87 9.33
CA THR A 104 -0.65 13.82 10.48
C THR A 104 0.57 14.71 10.22
N ILE A 105 1.18 14.61 9.04
CA ILE A 105 2.31 15.46 8.62
C ILE A 105 1.90 16.93 8.64
N ASN A 106 0.73 17.28 8.09
CA ASN A 106 0.22 18.64 8.05
C ASN A 106 0.06 19.22 9.46
N LEU A 107 -0.50 18.46 10.38
CA LEU A 107 -0.66 18.89 11.78
C LEU A 107 0.69 19.01 12.51
N LEU A 108 1.63 18.12 12.23
CA LEU A 108 2.98 18.16 12.81
C LEU A 108 3.80 19.33 12.27
N ASN A 109 3.62 19.71 11.01
CA ASN A 109 4.25 20.92 10.44
C ASN A 109 3.69 22.21 11.07
N GLY A 110 2.42 22.19 11.52
CA GLY A 110 1.76 23.37 12.10
C GLY A 110 1.33 24.37 11.03
N HIS A 111 0.90 25.54 11.51
CA HIS A 111 0.39 26.61 10.64
C HIS A 111 1.36 27.78 10.49
N ASP A 112 2.31 27.90 11.42
CA ASP A 112 3.23 29.01 11.46
C ASP A 112 4.63 28.55 11.06
N LEU A 113 5.22 29.28 10.10
CA LEU A 113 6.61 29.10 9.73
C LEU A 113 7.50 29.53 10.91
N ASN A 114 8.14 28.57 11.55
CA ASN A 114 9.16 28.87 12.55
C ASN A 114 10.46 29.24 11.83
N TYR A 115 10.71 30.56 11.71
CA TYR A 115 11.87 31.09 11.04
C TYR A 115 13.20 30.60 11.65
N GLU A 116 13.26 30.42 12.97
CA GLU A 116 14.47 29.93 13.64
C GLU A 116 14.78 28.49 13.30
N ALA A 117 13.76 27.64 13.24
CA ALA A 117 13.94 26.24 12.82
C ALA A 117 14.29 26.15 11.33
N ALA A 118 13.71 26.98 10.48
CA ALA A 118 14.03 27.06 9.06
C ALA A 118 15.49 27.47 8.83
N VAL A 119 15.99 28.47 9.58
CA VAL A 119 17.40 28.92 9.50
C VAL A 119 18.35 27.86 9.98
N ALA A 120 17.96 27.00 10.91
CA ALA A 120 18.75 25.85 11.36
C ALA A 120 18.89 24.73 10.32
N GLY A 121 18.19 24.83 9.18
CA GLY A 121 18.29 23.85 8.08
C GLY A 121 17.50 22.58 8.28
N GLU A 122 16.77 22.46 9.39
CA GLU A 122 16.05 21.22 9.71
C GLU A 122 14.73 21.07 8.92
N VAL A 123 14.21 22.16 8.36
CA VAL A 123 12.90 22.18 7.68
C VAL A 123 12.88 23.05 6.41
N GLU A 124 14.03 23.40 5.86
CA GLU A 124 14.13 24.33 4.72
C GLU A 124 13.28 23.88 3.52
N ALA A 125 13.34 22.60 3.16
CA ALA A 125 12.57 22.08 2.04
C ALA A 125 11.05 22.21 2.27
N HIS A 126 10.58 21.87 3.45
CA HIS A 126 9.15 21.97 3.81
C HIS A 126 8.65 23.42 3.85
N VAL A 127 9.49 24.36 4.27
CA VAL A 127 9.17 25.80 4.28
C VAL A 127 8.96 26.33 2.87
N VAL A 128 9.82 25.94 1.92
CA VAL A 128 9.72 26.37 0.51
C VAL A 128 8.42 25.86 -0.13
N HIS A 129 7.96 24.69 0.28
CA HIS A 129 6.70 24.09 -0.20
C HIS A 129 5.47 24.46 0.66
N GLY A 130 5.59 25.44 1.54
CA GLY A 130 4.48 25.95 2.35
C GLY A 130 4.03 24.98 3.44
N LEU A 131 4.92 24.12 3.94
CA LEU A 131 4.67 23.10 4.95
C LEU A 131 3.68 22.00 4.50
N ASN A 132 3.40 21.91 3.20
CA ASN A 132 2.49 20.93 2.66
C ASN A 132 3.14 19.55 2.67
N PRO A 133 2.41 18.48 2.99
CA PRO A 133 2.89 17.10 2.79
C PRO A 133 3.29 16.88 1.33
N GLU A 134 4.45 16.28 1.11
CA GLU A 134 4.99 16.03 -0.23
C GLU A 134 5.04 14.53 -0.52
N LEU A 135 5.04 14.18 -1.81
CA LEU A 135 5.22 12.79 -2.22
C LEU A 135 6.73 12.44 -2.25
N VAL A 136 7.37 12.57 -1.09
CA VAL A 136 8.77 12.22 -0.86
C VAL A 136 8.88 11.30 0.35
N ASN A 137 10.00 10.58 0.46
CA ASN A 137 10.31 9.83 1.67
C ASN A 137 10.94 10.72 2.75
N SER A 138 11.26 10.14 3.90
CA SER A 138 11.88 10.85 5.05
C SER A 138 13.25 11.49 4.76
N SER A 139 13.92 11.08 3.69
CA SER A 139 15.19 11.66 3.22
C SER A 139 15.01 12.67 2.08
N GLY A 140 13.75 13.01 1.71
CA GLY A 140 13.45 13.96 0.65
C GLY A 140 13.54 13.39 -0.77
N PHE A 141 13.70 12.07 -0.95
CA PHE A 141 13.70 11.46 -2.28
C PHE A 141 12.27 11.37 -2.81
N PRO A 142 12.02 11.87 -4.05
CA PRO A 142 10.70 11.81 -4.66
C PRO A 142 10.19 10.39 -4.82
N TRP A 143 8.88 10.21 -4.58
CA TRP A 143 8.21 8.96 -4.92
C TRP A 143 8.35 8.66 -6.42
N THR A 144 8.45 7.39 -6.74
CA THR A 144 8.60 6.95 -8.13
C THR A 144 7.76 5.69 -8.40
N ALA A 145 7.21 5.61 -9.61
CA ALA A 145 6.48 4.42 -10.07
C ALA A 145 7.36 3.15 -10.12
N THR A 146 8.67 3.27 -10.03
CA THR A 146 9.58 2.12 -9.94
C THR A 146 9.42 1.31 -8.65
N TYR A 147 8.78 1.87 -7.62
CA TYR A 147 8.42 1.14 -6.39
C TYR A 147 7.29 0.13 -6.60
N VAL A 148 6.49 0.31 -7.66
CA VAL A 148 5.31 -0.51 -7.93
C VAL A 148 5.70 -1.80 -8.66
N ASN A 149 5.43 -2.94 -8.06
CA ASN A 149 5.67 -4.26 -8.64
C ASN A 149 4.37 -4.80 -9.24
N VAL A 150 4.36 -5.03 -10.55
CA VAL A 150 3.25 -5.65 -11.27
C VAL A 150 3.83 -6.66 -12.26
N THR A 151 3.62 -7.95 -12.00
CA THR A 151 4.15 -9.02 -12.84
C THR A 151 3.07 -9.60 -13.77
N GLY A 152 1.81 -9.52 -13.37
CA GLY A 152 0.68 -10.19 -14.01
C GLY A 152 0.58 -11.68 -13.69
N ASP A 153 1.47 -12.21 -12.86
CA ASP A 153 1.34 -13.50 -12.20
C ASP A 153 0.75 -13.29 -10.80
N LEU A 154 -0.42 -13.87 -10.56
CA LEU A 154 -1.19 -13.59 -9.35
C LEU A 154 -0.49 -14.12 -8.08
N VAL A 155 0.26 -15.22 -8.17
CA VAL A 155 1.01 -15.76 -7.03
C VAL A 155 2.19 -14.84 -6.70
N ALA A 156 2.95 -14.41 -7.71
CA ALA A 156 4.07 -13.49 -7.53
C ALA A 156 3.61 -12.14 -6.97
N ASP A 157 2.49 -11.61 -7.50
CA ASP A 157 1.92 -10.34 -7.04
C ASP A 157 1.41 -10.44 -5.60
N LEU A 158 0.70 -11.53 -5.23
CA LEU A 158 0.26 -11.77 -3.84
C LEU A 158 1.42 -11.92 -2.86
N LEU A 159 2.48 -12.67 -3.22
CA LEU A 159 3.68 -12.80 -2.38
C LEU A 159 4.38 -11.45 -2.21
N SER A 160 4.45 -10.64 -3.26
CA SER A 160 4.98 -9.28 -3.21
C SER A 160 4.16 -8.39 -2.27
N ASN A 161 2.82 -8.51 -2.29
CA ASN A 161 1.93 -7.73 -1.43
C ASN A 161 2.06 -8.15 0.03
N ILE A 162 2.05 -9.44 0.33
CA ILE A 162 2.30 -9.96 1.70
C ILE A 162 3.63 -9.41 2.26
N ALA A 163 4.67 -9.41 1.43
CA ALA A 163 5.97 -8.85 1.83
C ALA A 163 5.93 -7.32 1.96
N SER A 164 5.12 -6.62 1.15
CA SER A 164 4.91 -5.17 1.24
C SER A 164 4.28 -4.77 2.56
N GLU A 165 3.16 -5.38 2.92
CA GLU A 165 2.46 -5.16 4.20
C GLU A 165 3.38 -5.41 5.40
N GLN A 166 4.16 -6.49 5.33
CA GLN A 166 5.11 -6.78 6.40
C GLN A 166 6.20 -5.71 6.53
N ARG A 167 6.68 -5.14 5.42
CA ARG A 167 7.67 -4.04 5.47
C ARG A 167 7.05 -2.73 5.96
N ALA A 168 5.83 -2.39 5.51
CA ALA A 168 5.10 -1.22 5.99
C ALA A 168 4.89 -1.29 7.51
N LYS A 169 4.44 -2.45 8.01
CA LYS A 169 4.33 -2.71 9.45
C LYS A 169 5.65 -2.44 10.19
N VAL A 170 6.78 -2.96 9.70
CA VAL A 170 8.09 -2.76 10.35
C VAL A 170 8.47 -1.28 10.38
N VAL A 171 8.18 -0.51 9.32
CA VAL A 171 8.42 0.93 9.30
C VAL A 171 7.54 1.63 10.34
N TYR A 172 6.26 1.28 10.45
CA TYR A 172 5.38 1.81 11.50
C TYR A 172 5.88 1.49 12.91
N GLU A 173 6.39 0.29 13.15
CA GLU A 173 7.01 -0.07 14.44
C GLU A 173 8.23 0.81 14.76
N TYR A 174 9.05 1.15 13.77
CA TYR A 174 10.19 2.05 13.96
C TYR A 174 9.73 3.48 14.24
N LEU A 175 8.74 3.98 13.50
CA LEU A 175 8.15 5.31 13.73
C LEU A 175 7.54 5.40 15.14
N TYR A 176 6.79 4.39 15.56
CA TYR A 176 6.19 4.33 16.90
C TYR A 176 7.23 4.46 18.02
N ARG A 177 8.42 3.89 17.83
CA ARG A 177 9.52 3.98 18.81
C ARG A 177 10.23 5.33 18.81
N GLN A 178 10.24 6.03 17.68
CA GLN A 178 10.93 7.32 17.52
C GLN A 178 10.04 8.52 17.89
N ILE A 179 8.75 8.40 17.71
CA ILE A 179 7.79 9.49 17.93
C ILE A 179 7.20 9.37 19.33
N ASP A 180 7.31 10.43 20.12
CA ASP A 180 6.78 10.48 21.49
C ASP A 180 5.58 11.43 21.62
N ASP A 181 4.76 11.51 20.59
CA ASP A 181 3.46 12.20 20.58
C ASP A 181 2.38 11.15 20.71
N LYS A 182 1.57 11.25 21.77
CA LYS A 182 0.54 10.27 22.10
C LYS A 182 -0.44 10.05 20.94
N TYR A 183 -0.92 11.12 20.31
CA TYR A 183 -1.95 11.01 19.29
C TYR A 183 -1.39 10.52 17.96
N VAL A 184 -0.15 10.88 17.65
CA VAL A 184 0.56 10.29 16.49
C VAL A 184 0.76 8.80 16.70
N ARG A 185 1.12 8.36 17.91
CA ARG A 185 1.22 6.93 18.24
C ARG A 185 -0.13 6.21 18.11
N GLU A 186 -1.24 6.82 18.53
CA GLU A 186 -2.59 6.26 18.33
C GLU A 186 -2.89 6.06 16.83
N THR A 187 -2.53 7.02 15.98
CA THR A 187 -2.66 6.89 14.52
C THR A 187 -1.76 5.79 13.95
N ILE A 188 -0.50 5.74 14.36
CA ILE A 188 0.45 4.70 13.92
C ILE A 188 -0.03 3.31 14.35
N ASP A 189 -0.52 3.15 15.58
CA ASP A 189 -1.04 1.88 16.08
C ASP A 189 -2.25 1.41 15.27
N PHE A 190 -3.16 2.32 14.94
CA PHE A 190 -4.28 2.01 14.06
C PHE A 190 -3.78 1.52 12.69
N LEU A 191 -2.91 2.25 12.02
CA LEU A 191 -2.38 1.91 10.69
C LEU A 191 -1.62 0.58 10.73
N LEU A 192 -0.75 0.37 11.72
CA LEU A 192 -0.02 -0.88 11.91
C LEU A 192 -0.97 -2.11 12.01
N ASN A 193 -2.07 -1.98 12.73
CA ASN A 193 -3.07 -3.04 12.84
C ASN A 193 -3.78 -3.29 11.50
N ARG A 194 -3.93 -2.26 10.64
CA ARG A 194 -4.47 -2.43 9.28
C ARG A 194 -3.51 -3.20 8.38
N GLU A 195 -2.19 -2.90 8.43
CA GLU A 195 -1.18 -3.66 7.71
C GLU A 195 -1.21 -5.17 8.06
N GLU A 196 -1.43 -5.50 9.34
CA GLU A 196 -1.61 -6.90 9.75
C GLU A 196 -2.86 -7.54 9.15
N ALA A 197 -3.96 -6.79 9.09
CA ALA A 197 -5.20 -7.27 8.49
C ALA A 197 -5.05 -7.48 6.97
N HIS A 198 -4.44 -6.53 6.26
CA HIS A 198 -4.17 -6.66 4.82
C HIS A 198 -3.24 -7.83 4.52
N ASN A 199 -2.19 -8.01 5.31
CA ASN A 199 -1.29 -9.16 5.21
C ASN A 199 -2.06 -10.49 5.34
N ALA A 200 -2.97 -10.59 6.31
CA ALA A 200 -3.81 -11.78 6.50
C ALA A 200 -4.73 -12.03 5.29
N LEU A 201 -5.40 -10.98 4.79
CA LEU A 201 -6.28 -11.06 3.63
C LEU A 201 -5.55 -11.51 2.36
N PHE A 202 -4.35 -10.97 2.09
CA PHE A 202 -3.54 -11.42 0.96
C PHE A 202 -3.07 -12.88 1.11
N ARG A 203 -2.82 -13.37 2.34
CA ARG A 203 -2.50 -14.78 2.59
C ARG A 203 -3.70 -15.69 2.30
N GLU A 204 -4.90 -15.28 2.67
CA GLU A 204 -6.13 -16.00 2.35
C GLU A 204 -6.34 -16.07 0.84
N ALA A 205 -6.18 -14.96 0.14
CA ALA A 205 -6.24 -14.93 -1.33
C ALA A 205 -5.20 -15.85 -1.98
N LEU A 206 -3.96 -15.86 -1.47
CA LEU A 206 -2.90 -16.76 -1.96
C LEU A 206 -3.27 -18.23 -1.77
N ASN A 207 -3.82 -18.60 -0.63
CA ASN A 207 -4.29 -19.96 -0.37
C ASN A 207 -5.41 -20.36 -1.34
N LYS A 208 -6.39 -19.48 -1.55
CA LYS A 208 -7.47 -19.68 -2.52
C LYS A 208 -6.92 -19.92 -3.94
N VAL A 209 -5.95 -19.15 -4.38
CA VAL A 209 -5.31 -19.30 -5.70
C VAL A 209 -4.60 -20.63 -5.83
N LYS A 210 -3.90 -21.08 -4.80
CA LYS A 210 -3.21 -22.39 -4.77
C LYS A 210 -4.20 -23.55 -4.84
N GLU A 211 -5.28 -23.50 -4.10
CA GLU A 211 -6.32 -24.52 -4.07
C GLU A 211 -7.04 -24.68 -5.42
N THR A 212 -7.32 -23.56 -6.10
CA THR A 212 -8.02 -23.59 -7.40
C THR A 212 -7.14 -24.02 -8.56
N GLY A 213 -5.82 -24.08 -8.38
CA GLY A 213 -4.84 -24.47 -9.41
C GLY A 213 -4.80 -23.51 -10.60
N SER A 214 -5.40 -22.32 -10.49
CA SER A 214 -5.47 -21.31 -11.57
C SER A 214 -4.13 -20.65 -11.85
N ASN A 215 -3.23 -20.64 -10.88
CA ASN A 215 -1.84 -20.22 -11.00
C ASN A 215 -0.94 -21.27 -10.32
N ARG A 216 0.14 -21.63 -10.99
CA ARG A 216 1.04 -22.65 -10.47
C ARG A 216 2.04 -22.03 -9.49
N ASP A 217 1.84 -22.32 -8.23
CA ASP A 217 2.95 -22.33 -7.29
C ASP A 217 3.62 -23.70 -7.39
N PHE A 218 4.84 -23.74 -7.89
CA PHE A 218 5.57 -25.00 -8.06
C PHE A 218 6.00 -25.63 -6.72
N GLY A 219 5.84 -24.88 -5.62
CA GLY A 219 6.23 -25.34 -4.31
C GLY A 219 7.71 -25.69 -4.23
N VAL A 220 8.03 -26.70 -3.43
CA VAL A 220 9.40 -27.20 -3.30
C VAL A 220 9.64 -28.25 -4.38
N THR A 221 10.61 -28.00 -5.26
CA THR A 221 11.07 -28.95 -6.30
C THR A 221 12.27 -29.75 -5.80
N GLU A 222 12.60 -30.88 -6.48
CA GLU A 222 13.81 -31.63 -6.14
C GLU A 222 15.07 -30.76 -6.29
N ASP A 223 15.12 -29.88 -7.29
CA ASP A 223 16.25 -28.99 -7.50
C ASP A 223 16.40 -27.96 -6.35
N SER A 224 15.29 -27.55 -5.74
CA SER A 224 15.30 -26.62 -4.61
C SER A 224 15.85 -27.23 -3.32
N LYS A 225 16.00 -28.56 -3.27
CA LYS A 225 16.63 -29.27 -2.16
C LYS A 225 18.14 -29.35 -2.29
N LEU A 226 18.70 -28.95 -3.45
CA LEU A 226 20.13 -28.92 -3.67
C LEU A 226 20.69 -27.58 -3.22
N TYR A 227 21.72 -27.61 -2.42
CA TYR A 227 22.47 -26.42 -2.03
C TYR A 227 23.75 -26.34 -2.84
N PHE A 228 23.94 -25.21 -3.50
CA PHE A 228 25.15 -24.92 -4.24
C PHE A 228 25.97 -23.89 -3.45
N ASP A 229 27.03 -24.35 -2.80
CA ASP A 229 27.98 -23.45 -2.17
C ASP A 229 28.86 -22.80 -3.24
N LEU A 230 28.54 -21.54 -3.58
CA LEU A 230 29.29 -20.75 -4.56
C LEU A 230 30.32 -19.84 -3.90
N SER A 231 30.50 -19.91 -2.59
CA SER A 231 31.50 -19.14 -1.86
C SER A 231 32.87 -19.74 -2.16
N SER A 232 33.88 -18.87 -2.39
CA SER A 232 35.27 -19.34 -2.51
C SER A 232 35.69 -19.95 -1.18
N PRO A 233 36.18 -21.22 -1.16
CA PRO A 233 36.67 -21.80 0.08
C PRO A 233 37.83 -20.97 0.60
N GLY A 234 37.80 -20.66 1.88
CA GLY A 234 38.93 -20.03 2.55
C GLY A 234 40.15 -20.96 2.46
N PRO A 235 41.37 -20.45 2.69
CA PRO A 235 42.63 -21.19 2.50
C PRO A 235 42.76 -22.46 3.37
N LYS A 236 41.77 -22.80 4.17
CA LYS A 236 41.72 -23.98 5.06
C LYS A 236 40.48 -24.86 4.91
N HIS A 237 39.63 -24.59 3.95
CA HIS A 237 38.41 -25.42 3.72
C HIS A 237 38.62 -26.34 2.53
N GLU A 238 38.42 -27.62 2.74
CA GLU A 238 38.25 -28.56 1.64
C GLU A 238 37.01 -28.17 0.80
N ALA A 239 37.13 -28.36 -0.52
CA ALA A 239 35.98 -28.09 -1.39
C ALA A 239 34.77 -28.90 -0.92
N PRO A 240 33.55 -28.27 -0.84
CA PRO A 240 32.36 -28.99 -0.45
C PRO A 240 32.14 -30.18 -1.36
N ASN A 241 31.77 -31.30 -0.78
CA ASN A 241 31.36 -32.47 -1.57
C ASN A 241 30.09 -32.10 -2.36
N PRO A 242 30.12 -32.02 -3.70
CA PRO A 242 29.00 -31.59 -4.51
C PRO A 242 27.78 -32.53 -4.43
N THR A 243 27.93 -33.70 -3.80
CA THR A 243 26.85 -34.66 -3.59
C THR A 243 26.28 -34.67 -2.18
N ALA A 244 26.82 -33.83 -1.28
CA ALA A 244 26.30 -33.72 0.07
C ALA A 244 25.00 -32.92 0.08
N PRO A 245 23.90 -33.40 0.67
CA PRO A 245 22.70 -32.60 0.87
C PRO A 245 23.02 -31.44 1.79
N SER A 246 22.71 -30.23 1.36
CA SER A 246 23.06 -28.98 2.05
C SER A 246 22.28 -28.71 3.33
N PHE A 247 21.22 -29.42 3.55
CA PHE A 247 20.43 -29.26 4.77
C PHE A 247 20.57 -30.51 5.62
N ASP A 248 21.17 -30.35 6.79
CA ASP A 248 21.06 -31.36 7.84
C ASP A 248 19.57 -31.55 8.14
N ASN A 249 19.06 -32.71 7.80
CA ASN A 249 17.70 -33.08 8.12
C ASN A 249 17.66 -33.30 9.65
N PRO A 250 16.98 -32.45 10.44
CA PRO A 250 16.95 -32.57 11.88
C PRO A 250 16.27 -33.85 12.39
N ASN A 251 15.79 -34.71 11.46
CA ASN A 251 15.10 -35.98 11.72
C ASN A 251 15.87 -37.21 11.21
N LYS A 252 17.19 -37.13 11.08
CA LYS A 252 18.03 -38.34 10.92
C LYS A 252 18.81 -38.65 12.16
#